data_6c2541f274517f321045766563642788
#
_entry.id   6c2541f274517f321045766563642788
#
_cell.length_a   1.000
_cell.length_b   1.000
_cell.length_c   1.000
_cell.angle_alpha   90.00
_cell.angle_beta   90.00
_cell.angle_gamma   90.00
#
_symmetry.space_group_name_H-M   'P 1'
#
loop_
_entity.id
_entity.type
_entity.pdbx_description
1 polymer ?
#
loop_
_entity_poly.entity_id
_entity_poly.type
_entity_poly.pdbx_seq_one_letter_code
_entity_poly.pdbx_strand_id
1 'polypeptide(L)'
;MQIIRDTSAINPEPSVATIGFFDGVHAGHRYLIQQVKEIAAAKGLRSALVTFPVHPRKVMNTNYRPELLTTPEEKISLLADIGVDYCLMLDFTPEVSRLTAREFMTQLLKERYQVKYLVIGYDHRFGHNRSEGFEDYVRYGKEISIEVIRAKAYTSNIEIENIPNVPVSSSLIRKLLHQGEVDLAADCLKYEYFLDGIVVGGYQVGRKIGFPTANLSVDDPDKLIPADGVYAVWVTFDKKTYMGMLNIGVRPTIDNGPNRTIEVNILHFHSDIYDKFIRLTFVKRTRPELKFSSIDELIVQLHKDAEETEAILLASKAGSNSRETK
;
A
#
# COMPACT_ATOMS: atom_id res chain seq x y z
N MET A 1 -14.73 -1.64 11.40
CA MET A 1 -14.36 -2.93 10.75
C MET A 1 -13.92 -3.94 11.80
N GLN A 2 -14.56 -5.12 11.83
CA GLN A 2 -14.13 -6.23 12.70
C GLN A 2 -13.20 -7.16 11.92
N ILE A 3 -12.03 -7.48 12.49
CA ILE A 3 -11.07 -8.41 11.89
C ILE A 3 -11.36 -9.81 12.42
N ILE A 4 -11.62 -10.76 11.52
CA ILE A 4 -11.85 -12.16 11.83
C ILE A 4 -10.71 -12.97 11.25
N ARG A 5 -9.91 -13.60 12.13
CA ARG A 5 -8.77 -14.48 11.75
C ARG A 5 -9.21 -15.93 11.81
N ASP A 6 -8.43 -16.82 11.19
CA ASP A 6 -8.70 -18.26 11.18
C ASP A 6 -8.78 -18.88 12.58
N THR A 7 -8.10 -18.29 13.55
CA THR A 7 -8.12 -18.70 14.97
C THR A 7 -9.27 -18.08 15.77
N SER A 8 -10.09 -17.21 15.16
CA SER A 8 -11.19 -16.54 15.85
C SER A 8 -12.37 -17.51 16.07
N ALA A 9 -12.92 -17.54 17.27
CA ALA A 9 -14.16 -18.28 17.58
C ALA A 9 -15.43 -17.56 17.09
N ILE A 10 -15.30 -16.48 16.32
CA ILE A 10 -16.40 -15.61 15.91
C ILE A 10 -16.94 -16.11 14.57
N ASN A 11 -18.24 -16.46 14.54
CA ASN A 11 -18.96 -16.70 13.30
C ASN A 11 -19.47 -15.36 12.76
N PRO A 12 -19.08 -14.96 11.54
CA PRO A 12 -19.60 -13.74 10.94
C PRO A 12 -21.09 -13.90 10.63
N GLU A 13 -21.83 -12.78 10.66
CA GLU A 13 -23.20 -12.73 10.16
C GLU A 13 -23.21 -12.89 8.62
N PRO A 14 -24.35 -13.27 8.02
CA PRO A 14 -24.48 -13.36 6.57
C PRO A 14 -24.04 -12.08 5.87
N SER A 15 -23.24 -12.23 4.81
CA SER A 15 -22.53 -11.10 4.21
C SER A 15 -22.53 -11.09 2.69
N VAL A 16 -22.27 -9.90 2.14
CA VAL A 16 -21.81 -9.66 0.78
C VAL A 16 -20.29 -9.54 0.82
N ALA A 17 -19.57 -10.37 0.10
CA ALA A 17 -18.12 -10.42 0.16
C ALA A 17 -17.43 -10.24 -1.18
N THR A 18 -16.19 -9.81 -1.15
CA THR A 18 -15.25 -9.94 -2.26
C THR A 18 -13.93 -10.54 -1.76
N ILE A 19 -13.12 -11.05 -2.69
CA ILE A 19 -11.85 -11.71 -2.38
C ILE A 19 -10.72 -10.98 -3.09
N GLY A 20 -9.61 -10.74 -2.40
CA GLY A 20 -8.42 -10.17 -3.01
C GLY A 20 -7.26 -10.07 -2.04
N PHE A 21 -6.06 -9.91 -2.57
CA PHE A 21 -4.90 -9.59 -1.74
C PHE A 21 -4.90 -8.12 -1.31
N PHE A 22 -5.49 -7.24 -2.13
CA PHE A 22 -5.69 -5.80 -1.89
C PHE A 22 -4.40 -5.03 -1.60
N ASP A 23 -3.29 -5.42 -2.23
CA ASP A 23 -2.02 -4.74 -2.07
C ASP A 23 -2.10 -3.27 -2.54
N GLY A 24 -1.74 -2.35 -1.64
CA GLY A 24 -1.84 -0.91 -1.87
C GLY A 24 -3.25 -0.33 -1.77
N VAL A 25 -4.31 -1.11 -1.58
CA VAL A 25 -5.70 -0.64 -1.44
C VAL A 25 -6.03 0.52 -2.40
N HIS A 26 -5.57 0.40 -3.66
CA HIS A 26 -5.64 1.44 -4.70
C HIS A 26 -7.06 1.75 -5.17
N ALA A 27 -7.23 2.77 -6.01
CA ALA A 27 -8.52 3.25 -6.50
C ALA A 27 -9.46 2.13 -7.01
N GLY A 28 -8.92 1.17 -7.79
CA GLY A 28 -9.70 0.02 -8.27
C GLY A 28 -10.19 -0.89 -7.15
N HIS A 29 -9.36 -1.14 -6.12
CA HIS A 29 -9.77 -1.89 -4.94
C HIS A 29 -10.85 -1.14 -4.15
N ARG A 30 -10.68 0.16 -3.91
CA ARG A 30 -11.66 1.00 -3.23
C ARG A 30 -13.00 1.01 -3.95
N TYR A 31 -12.98 1.09 -5.28
CA TYR A 31 -14.20 1.06 -6.09
C TYR A 31 -14.93 -0.30 -6.01
N LEU A 32 -14.19 -1.40 -6.03
CA LEU A 32 -14.75 -2.74 -5.82
C LEU A 32 -15.39 -2.87 -4.43
N ILE A 33 -14.68 -2.43 -3.40
CA ILE A 33 -15.14 -2.48 -2.01
C ILE A 33 -16.39 -1.61 -1.81
N GLN A 34 -16.46 -0.46 -2.46
CA GLN A 34 -17.63 0.41 -2.40
C GLN A 34 -18.87 -0.29 -2.99
N GLN A 35 -18.73 -1.02 -4.10
CA GLN A 35 -19.84 -1.81 -4.65
C GLN A 35 -20.30 -2.92 -3.68
N VAL A 36 -19.37 -3.59 -3.00
CA VAL A 36 -19.71 -4.58 -1.95
C VAL A 36 -20.55 -3.93 -0.85
N LYS A 37 -20.16 -2.74 -0.37
CA LYS A 37 -20.91 -2.00 0.67
C LYS A 37 -22.31 -1.59 0.19
N GLU A 38 -22.44 -1.12 -1.04
CA GLU A 38 -23.73 -0.71 -1.63
C GLU A 38 -24.68 -1.89 -1.75
N ILE A 39 -24.18 -3.04 -2.24
CA ILE A 39 -24.99 -4.27 -2.35
C ILE A 39 -25.35 -4.77 -0.95
N ALA A 40 -24.43 -4.76 0.00
CA ALA A 40 -24.68 -5.18 1.38
C ALA A 40 -25.79 -4.33 2.02
N ALA A 41 -25.72 -3.01 1.89
CA ALA A 41 -26.72 -2.10 2.40
C ALA A 41 -28.10 -2.35 1.75
N ALA A 42 -28.15 -2.53 0.42
CA ALA A 42 -29.39 -2.81 -0.31
C ALA A 42 -30.03 -4.15 0.07
N LYS A 43 -29.24 -5.13 0.53
CA LYS A 43 -29.72 -6.46 0.93
C LYS A 43 -29.93 -6.61 2.45
N GLY A 44 -29.61 -5.57 3.24
CA GLY A 44 -29.65 -5.65 4.71
C GLY A 44 -28.65 -6.65 5.30
N LEU A 45 -27.48 -6.82 4.64
CA LEU A 45 -26.42 -7.73 5.01
C LEU A 45 -25.16 -6.98 5.43
N ARG A 46 -24.20 -7.71 6.01
CA ARG A 46 -22.87 -7.17 6.32
C ARG A 46 -21.99 -7.12 5.08
N SER A 47 -21.13 -6.13 4.99
CA SER A 47 -20.06 -6.04 4.00
C SER A 47 -18.79 -6.74 4.46
N ALA A 48 -18.17 -7.57 3.62
CA ALA A 48 -17.01 -8.36 3.98
C ALA A 48 -15.91 -8.36 2.91
N LEU A 49 -14.67 -8.42 3.36
CA LEU A 49 -13.49 -8.65 2.51
C LEU A 49 -12.81 -9.93 2.95
N VAL A 50 -12.57 -10.85 2.02
CA VAL A 50 -11.68 -12.00 2.25
C VAL A 50 -10.31 -11.63 1.71
N THR A 51 -9.32 -11.55 2.60
CA THR A 51 -7.94 -11.21 2.25
C THR A 51 -6.94 -12.12 2.96
N PHE A 52 -5.67 -11.96 2.65
CA PHE A 52 -4.60 -12.83 3.11
C PHE A 52 -3.55 -12.02 3.89
N PRO A 53 -3.06 -12.49 5.06
CA PRO A 53 -1.98 -11.84 5.79
C PRO A 53 -0.66 -11.92 5.02
N VAL A 54 -0.39 -13.04 4.35
CA VAL A 54 0.81 -13.28 3.55
C VAL A 54 0.44 -13.41 2.08
N HIS A 55 1.29 -12.88 1.19
CA HIS A 55 1.05 -12.98 -0.25
C HIS A 55 0.98 -14.46 -0.70
N PRO A 56 -0.09 -14.91 -1.37
CA PRO A 56 -0.28 -16.32 -1.74
C PRO A 56 0.89 -16.95 -2.48
N ARG A 57 1.56 -16.19 -3.37
CA ARG A 57 2.75 -16.69 -4.08
C ARG A 57 3.94 -16.94 -3.17
N LYS A 58 4.07 -16.23 -2.05
CA LYS A 58 5.16 -16.43 -1.08
C LYS A 58 5.00 -17.77 -0.35
N VAL A 59 3.76 -18.19 -0.10
CA VAL A 59 3.45 -19.50 0.49
C VAL A 59 3.74 -20.64 -0.50
N MET A 60 3.44 -20.44 -1.79
CA MET A 60 3.66 -21.44 -2.84
C MET A 60 5.11 -21.53 -3.30
N ASN A 61 5.88 -20.46 -3.16
CA ASN A 61 7.29 -20.39 -3.54
C ASN A 61 8.06 -19.57 -2.50
N THR A 62 8.80 -20.23 -1.64
CA THR A 62 9.57 -19.62 -0.54
C THR A 62 10.67 -18.67 -1.02
N ASN A 63 11.12 -18.80 -2.28
CA ASN A 63 12.10 -17.90 -2.89
C ASN A 63 11.45 -16.63 -3.49
N TYR A 64 10.12 -16.60 -3.61
CA TYR A 64 9.42 -15.42 -4.12
C TYR A 64 9.46 -14.28 -3.07
N ARG A 65 9.96 -13.12 -3.47
CA ARG A 65 9.97 -11.89 -2.68
C ARG A 65 8.95 -10.93 -3.30
N PRO A 66 7.79 -10.75 -2.71
CA PRO A 66 6.85 -9.75 -3.16
C PRO A 66 7.38 -8.36 -2.83
N GLU A 67 7.28 -7.43 -3.76
CA GLU A 67 7.47 -6.00 -3.47
C GLU A 67 6.10 -5.43 -3.07
N LEU A 68 5.81 -5.45 -1.77
CA LEU A 68 4.51 -5.05 -1.25
C LEU A 68 4.35 -3.53 -1.25
N LEU A 69 3.22 -3.04 -1.75
CA LEU A 69 2.83 -1.64 -1.64
C LEU A 69 2.43 -1.28 -0.20
N THR A 70 1.89 -2.25 0.52
CA THR A 70 1.48 -2.10 1.92
C THR A 70 1.92 -3.30 2.74
N THR A 71 2.42 -3.06 3.96
CA THR A 71 2.54 -4.14 4.95
C THR A 71 1.15 -4.68 5.33
N PRO A 72 1.05 -5.84 5.97
CA PRO A 72 -0.24 -6.35 6.45
C PRO A 72 -0.98 -5.36 7.37
N GLU A 73 -0.26 -4.67 8.26
CA GLU A 73 -0.79 -3.70 9.21
C GLU A 73 -1.27 -2.43 8.49
N GLU A 74 -0.47 -1.88 7.59
CA GLU A 74 -0.84 -0.74 6.74
C GLU A 74 -2.10 -1.06 5.91
N LYS A 75 -2.15 -2.24 5.30
CA LYS A 75 -3.31 -2.71 4.53
C LYS A 75 -4.58 -2.76 5.39
N ILE A 76 -4.50 -3.34 6.59
CA ILE A 76 -5.63 -3.41 7.53
C ILE A 76 -6.11 -2.00 7.91
N SER A 77 -5.20 -1.08 8.19
CA SER A 77 -5.54 0.31 8.50
C SER A 77 -6.28 0.98 7.34
N LEU A 78 -5.75 0.88 6.11
CA LEU A 78 -6.37 1.45 4.92
C LEU A 78 -7.73 0.84 4.59
N LEU A 79 -7.92 -0.46 4.85
CA LEU A 79 -9.22 -1.13 4.68
C LEU A 79 -10.21 -0.70 5.77
N ALA A 80 -9.74 -0.45 6.99
CA ALA A 80 -10.58 0.05 8.07
C ALA A 80 -11.16 1.43 7.75
N ASP A 81 -10.38 2.31 7.14
CA ASP A 81 -10.80 3.66 6.73
C ASP A 81 -11.93 3.63 5.68
N ILE A 82 -12.00 2.56 4.85
CA ILE A 82 -13.11 2.40 3.89
C ILE A 82 -14.42 2.05 4.59
N GLY A 83 -14.36 1.50 5.80
CA GLY A 83 -15.54 1.23 6.63
C GLY A 83 -16.37 0.03 6.19
N VAL A 84 -15.73 -1.10 5.85
CA VAL A 84 -16.40 -2.40 5.71
C VAL A 84 -16.68 -3.00 7.08
N ASP A 85 -17.71 -3.86 7.19
CA ASP A 85 -18.04 -4.47 8.48
C ASP A 85 -17.01 -5.52 8.89
N TYR A 86 -16.62 -6.43 7.98
CA TYR A 86 -15.71 -7.54 8.25
C TYR A 86 -14.47 -7.54 7.34
N CYS A 87 -13.32 -7.79 7.95
CA CYS A 87 -12.09 -8.19 7.27
C CYS A 87 -11.77 -9.65 7.66
N LEU A 88 -12.05 -10.58 6.75
CA LEU A 88 -11.85 -12.02 6.93
C LEU A 88 -10.42 -12.35 6.50
N MET A 89 -9.53 -12.51 7.47
CA MET A 89 -8.12 -12.82 7.26
C MET A 89 -7.94 -14.32 7.13
N LEU A 90 -7.87 -14.80 5.89
CA LEU A 90 -7.69 -16.22 5.57
C LEU A 90 -6.21 -16.56 5.48
N ASP A 91 -5.73 -17.50 6.28
CA ASP A 91 -4.39 -18.04 6.16
C ASP A 91 -4.29 -18.91 4.90
N PHE A 92 -3.48 -18.44 3.94
CA PHE A 92 -3.29 -19.15 2.67
C PHE A 92 -2.28 -20.28 2.87
N THR A 93 -2.78 -21.47 3.22
CA THR A 93 -1.98 -22.66 3.45
C THR A 93 -1.84 -23.52 2.16
N PRO A 94 -0.91 -24.49 2.12
CA PRO A 94 -0.85 -25.46 1.01
C PRO A 94 -2.18 -26.21 0.79
N GLU A 95 -2.95 -26.48 1.83
CA GLU A 95 -4.27 -27.11 1.75
C GLU A 95 -5.26 -26.19 1.04
N VAL A 96 -5.34 -24.92 1.45
CA VAL A 96 -6.20 -23.90 0.81
C VAL A 96 -5.81 -23.70 -0.65
N SER A 97 -4.52 -23.75 -0.98
CA SER A 97 -4.03 -23.59 -2.34
C SER A 97 -4.45 -24.71 -3.31
N ARG A 98 -4.80 -25.90 -2.79
CA ARG A 98 -5.25 -27.05 -3.58
C ARG A 98 -6.76 -27.06 -3.83
N LEU A 99 -7.53 -26.23 -3.11
CA LEU A 99 -8.98 -26.18 -3.30
C LEU A 99 -9.31 -25.67 -4.70
N THR A 100 -10.17 -26.42 -5.40
CA THR A 100 -10.84 -25.91 -6.60
C THR A 100 -11.68 -24.67 -6.25
N ALA A 101 -12.08 -23.88 -7.22
CA ALA A 101 -12.95 -22.73 -6.93
C ALA A 101 -14.26 -23.17 -6.28
N ARG A 102 -14.84 -24.30 -6.69
CA ARG A 102 -16.07 -24.85 -6.10
C ARG A 102 -15.87 -25.22 -4.63
N GLU A 103 -14.79 -25.92 -4.30
CA GLU A 103 -14.46 -26.28 -2.90
C GLU A 103 -14.18 -25.05 -2.04
N PHE A 104 -13.44 -24.08 -2.56
CA PHE A 104 -13.17 -22.82 -1.88
C PHE A 104 -14.49 -22.07 -1.58
N MET A 105 -15.38 -21.96 -2.55
CA MET A 105 -16.70 -21.32 -2.37
C MET A 105 -17.57 -22.06 -1.35
N THR A 106 -17.56 -23.39 -1.37
CA THR A 106 -18.37 -24.19 -0.45
C THR A 106 -17.84 -24.14 0.97
N GLN A 107 -16.58 -24.58 1.17
CA GLN A 107 -16.02 -24.79 2.51
C GLN A 107 -15.70 -23.47 3.21
N LEU A 108 -15.14 -22.49 2.49
CA LEU A 108 -14.68 -21.26 3.09
C LEU A 108 -15.74 -20.15 3.01
N LEU A 109 -16.24 -19.84 1.81
CA LEU A 109 -17.16 -18.71 1.69
C LEU A 109 -18.52 -19.01 2.29
N LYS A 110 -19.13 -20.17 1.95
CA LYS A 110 -20.47 -20.51 2.42
C LYS A 110 -20.48 -21.00 3.87
N GLU A 111 -19.74 -22.09 4.14
CA GLU A 111 -19.84 -22.80 5.41
C GLU A 111 -19.15 -22.06 6.54
N ARG A 112 -17.94 -21.52 6.28
CA ARG A 112 -17.15 -20.84 7.31
C ARG A 112 -17.51 -19.36 7.47
N TYR A 113 -17.60 -18.62 6.34
CA TYR A 113 -17.77 -17.16 6.37
C TYR A 113 -19.20 -16.68 6.11
N GLN A 114 -20.14 -17.59 5.89
CA GLN A 114 -21.57 -17.31 5.68
C GLN A 114 -21.83 -16.27 4.57
N VAL A 115 -21.01 -16.28 3.51
CA VAL A 115 -21.18 -15.41 2.34
C VAL A 115 -22.46 -15.80 1.58
N LYS A 116 -23.33 -14.83 1.33
CA LYS A 116 -24.55 -14.97 0.53
C LYS A 116 -24.40 -14.39 -0.87
N TYR A 117 -23.61 -13.34 -1.02
CA TYR A 117 -23.31 -12.67 -2.27
C TYR A 117 -21.81 -12.55 -2.44
N LEU A 118 -21.29 -12.98 -3.59
CA LEU A 118 -19.88 -12.88 -3.91
C LEU A 118 -19.69 -11.92 -5.08
N VAL A 119 -19.06 -10.77 -4.83
CA VAL A 119 -18.75 -9.76 -5.84
C VAL A 119 -17.35 -10.01 -6.37
N ILE A 120 -17.21 -10.29 -7.67
CA ILE A 120 -15.94 -10.63 -8.32
C ILE A 120 -15.49 -9.47 -9.21
N GLY A 121 -14.24 -9.00 -9.03
CA GLY A 121 -13.60 -8.05 -9.93
C GLY A 121 -13.47 -8.60 -11.35
N TYR A 122 -13.37 -7.70 -12.34
CA TYR A 122 -13.46 -8.03 -13.76
C TYR A 122 -12.48 -9.13 -14.23
N ASP A 123 -11.24 -9.12 -13.74
CA ASP A 123 -10.16 -10.02 -14.12
C ASP A 123 -9.75 -10.98 -12.99
N HIS A 124 -10.47 -10.97 -11.86
CA HIS A 124 -10.08 -11.74 -10.69
C HIS A 124 -10.40 -13.23 -10.88
N ARG A 125 -9.41 -14.07 -10.59
CA ARG A 125 -9.54 -15.53 -10.60
C ARG A 125 -8.99 -16.13 -9.31
N PHE A 126 -9.71 -17.14 -8.80
CA PHE A 126 -9.30 -17.91 -7.61
C PHE A 126 -9.54 -19.41 -7.84
N GLY A 127 -9.16 -20.25 -6.88
CA GLY A 127 -9.14 -21.69 -7.00
C GLY A 127 -7.81 -22.22 -7.53
N HIS A 128 -7.61 -23.53 -7.40
CA HIS A 128 -6.39 -24.21 -7.82
C HIS A 128 -6.09 -23.97 -9.31
N ASN A 129 -4.86 -23.59 -9.63
CA ASN A 129 -4.40 -23.25 -10.98
C ASN A 129 -5.12 -22.08 -11.66
N ARG A 130 -6.11 -21.43 -11.02
CA ARG A 130 -6.88 -20.31 -11.56
C ARG A 130 -7.49 -20.60 -12.94
N SER A 131 -7.88 -21.86 -13.17
CA SER A 131 -8.40 -22.36 -14.45
C SER A 131 -9.85 -21.95 -14.68
N GLU A 132 -10.63 -21.84 -13.58
CA GLU A 132 -12.02 -21.43 -13.64
C GLU A 132 -12.17 -19.92 -13.80
N GLY A 133 -13.30 -19.51 -14.39
CA GLY A 133 -13.65 -18.11 -14.64
C GLY A 133 -15.00 -17.74 -14.03
N PHE A 134 -15.45 -16.52 -14.36
CA PHE A 134 -16.68 -15.96 -13.79
C PHE A 134 -17.91 -16.84 -14.00
N GLU A 135 -18.09 -17.43 -15.20
CA GLU A 135 -19.24 -18.26 -15.52
C GLU A 135 -19.26 -19.57 -14.70
N ASP A 136 -18.07 -20.12 -14.40
CA ASP A 136 -17.95 -21.27 -13.49
C ASP A 136 -18.37 -20.87 -12.07
N TYR A 137 -17.93 -19.71 -11.58
CA TYR A 137 -18.33 -19.22 -10.26
C TYR A 137 -19.84 -19.01 -10.16
N VAL A 138 -20.47 -18.48 -11.21
CA VAL A 138 -21.95 -18.34 -11.27
C VAL A 138 -22.63 -19.69 -11.19
N ARG A 139 -22.14 -20.71 -11.94
CA ARG A 139 -22.67 -22.06 -11.90
C ARG A 139 -22.54 -22.67 -10.51
N TYR A 140 -21.35 -22.62 -9.91
CA TYR A 140 -21.11 -23.14 -8.56
C TYR A 140 -21.94 -22.39 -7.51
N GLY A 141 -22.05 -21.08 -7.64
CA GLY A 141 -22.85 -20.26 -6.75
C GLY A 141 -24.32 -20.69 -6.72
N LYS A 142 -24.91 -21.00 -7.88
CA LYS A 142 -26.28 -21.53 -7.97
C LYS A 142 -26.44 -22.87 -7.22
N GLU A 143 -25.46 -23.76 -7.32
CA GLU A 143 -25.49 -25.07 -6.64
C GLU A 143 -25.42 -24.93 -5.12
N ILE A 144 -24.69 -23.95 -4.63
CA ILE A 144 -24.41 -23.76 -3.20
C ILE A 144 -25.19 -22.59 -2.56
N SER A 145 -26.10 -21.95 -3.28
CA SER A 145 -26.88 -20.80 -2.82
C SER A 145 -26.04 -19.57 -2.42
N ILE A 146 -25.01 -19.26 -3.23
CA ILE A 146 -24.28 -17.99 -3.25
C ILE A 146 -24.59 -17.29 -4.56
N GLU A 147 -25.12 -16.06 -4.52
CA GLU A 147 -25.28 -15.24 -5.71
C GLU A 147 -23.94 -14.59 -6.08
N VAL A 148 -23.48 -14.83 -7.32
CA VAL A 148 -22.20 -14.29 -7.81
C VAL A 148 -22.48 -13.09 -8.71
N ILE A 149 -21.89 -11.95 -8.38
CA ILE A 149 -22.10 -10.66 -9.04
C ILE A 149 -20.79 -10.21 -9.67
N ARG A 150 -20.82 -9.82 -10.94
CA ARG A 150 -19.66 -9.18 -11.60
C ARG A 150 -19.60 -7.72 -11.21
N ALA A 151 -18.49 -7.29 -10.63
CA ALA A 151 -18.27 -5.89 -10.33
C ALA A 151 -18.13 -5.06 -11.61
N LYS A 152 -18.56 -3.81 -11.56
CA LYS A 152 -18.27 -2.83 -12.60
C LYS A 152 -16.78 -2.49 -12.55
N ALA A 153 -16.14 -2.36 -13.72
CA ALA A 153 -14.75 -1.95 -13.81
C ALA A 153 -14.57 -0.50 -13.36
N TYR A 154 -13.45 -0.24 -12.65
CA TYR A 154 -13.04 1.12 -12.36
C TYR A 154 -12.45 1.76 -13.60
N THR A 155 -12.98 2.91 -14.00
CA THR A 155 -12.41 3.73 -15.07
C THR A 155 -11.62 4.86 -14.43
N SER A 156 -10.32 4.90 -14.69
CA SER A 156 -9.45 5.96 -14.17
C SER A 156 -9.50 7.18 -15.08
N ASN A 157 -9.31 8.37 -14.51
CA ASN A 157 -9.08 9.62 -15.26
C ASN A 157 -7.59 9.99 -15.25
N ILE A 158 -6.72 9.02 -14.97
CA ILE A 158 -5.28 9.25 -14.86
C ILE A 158 -4.66 9.12 -16.25
N GLU A 159 -3.83 10.10 -16.60
CA GLU A 159 -3.02 10.11 -17.80
C GLU A 159 -1.56 9.85 -17.46
N ILE A 160 -0.93 8.90 -18.15
CA ILE A 160 0.48 8.58 -17.98
C ILE A 160 1.11 8.50 -19.38
N GLU A 161 2.21 9.21 -19.60
CA GLU A 161 2.92 9.23 -20.88
C GLU A 161 1.99 9.55 -22.08
N ASN A 162 1.06 10.50 -21.90
CA ASN A 162 0.00 10.88 -22.86
C ASN A 162 -1.01 9.76 -23.17
N ILE A 163 -1.10 8.71 -22.36
CA ILE A 163 -2.12 7.68 -22.48
C ILE A 163 -3.21 7.99 -21.44
N PRO A 164 -4.42 8.38 -21.87
CA PRO A 164 -5.52 8.68 -20.95
C PRO A 164 -6.15 7.38 -20.40
N ASN A 165 -6.79 7.49 -19.26
CA ASN A 165 -7.58 6.42 -18.66
C ASN A 165 -6.78 5.12 -18.41
N VAL A 166 -5.53 5.23 -17.99
CA VAL A 166 -4.66 4.07 -17.74
C VAL A 166 -5.28 3.18 -16.66
N PRO A 167 -5.41 1.86 -16.87
CA PRO A 167 -5.93 0.95 -15.86
C PRO A 167 -5.08 0.94 -14.61
N VAL A 168 -5.69 1.24 -13.46
CA VAL A 168 -5.00 1.23 -12.16
C VAL A 168 -4.85 -0.20 -11.67
N SER A 169 -3.60 -0.57 -11.34
CA SER A 169 -3.24 -1.87 -10.78
C SER A 169 -2.04 -1.76 -9.84
N SER A 170 -1.88 -2.72 -8.91
CA SER A 170 -0.68 -2.77 -8.05
C SER A 170 0.61 -2.86 -8.86
N SER A 171 0.60 -3.51 -10.03
CA SER A 171 1.78 -3.61 -10.92
C SER A 171 2.16 -2.25 -11.53
N LEU A 172 1.18 -1.46 -11.94
CA LEU A 172 1.42 -0.09 -12.42
C LEU A 172 2.02 0.78 -11.31
N ILE A 173 1.44 0.72 -10.11
CA ILE A 173 1.91 1.52 -8.98
C ILE A 173 3.34 1.15 -8.60
N ARG A 174 3.71 -0.15 -8.61
CA ARG A 174 5.11 -0.56 -8.41
C ARG A 174 6.03 0.03 -9.47
N LYS A 175 5.64 -0.02 -10.75
CA LYS A 175 6.41 0.60 -11.84
C LYS A 175 6.64 2.10 -11.58
N LEU A 176 5.60 2.85 -11.20
CA LEU A 176 5.71 4.28 -10.90
C LEU A 176 6.66 4.55 -9.72
N LEU A 177 6.54 3.78 -8.62
CA LEU A 177 7.43 3.92 -7.47
C LEU A 177 8.89 3.57 -7.80
N HIS A 178 9.14 2.57 -8.66
CA HIS A 178 10.47 2.25 -9.16
C HIS A 178 11.05 3.33 -10.10
N GLN A 179 10.21 4.15 -10.70
CA GLN A 179 10.60 5.32 -11.48
C GLN A 179 10.74 6.59 -10.63
N GLY A 180 10.29 6.54 -9.36
CA GLY A 180 10.27 7.68 -8.45
C GLY A 180 9.08 8.62 -8.65
N GLU A 181 8.11 8.23 -9.48
CA GLU A 181 6.88 8.97 -9.78
C GLU A 181 5.85 8.78 -8.65
N VAL A 182 6.20 9.29 -7.46
CA VAL A 182 5.40 9.08 -6.24
C VAL A 182 4.07 9.85 -6.27
N ASP A 183 4.01 10.97 -6.97
CA ASP A 183 2.81 11.77 -7.20
C ASP A 183 1.80 11.05 -8.11
N LEU A 184 2.25 10.46 -9.23
CA LEU A 184 1.41 9.61 -10.09
C LEU A 184 0.97 8.34 -9.34
N ALA A 185 1.83 7.77 -8.51
CA ALA A 185 1.46 6.65 -7.65
C ALA A 185 0.36 7.05 -6.65
N ALA A 186 0.43 8.25 -6.07
CA ALA A 186 -0.60 8.77 -5.17
C ALA A 186 -1.95 8.96 -5.88
N ASP A 187 -1.96 9.41 -7.13
CA ASP A 187 -3.17 9.49 -7.95
C ASP A 187 -3.83 8.12 -8.16
N CYS A 188 -3.02 7.07 -8.36
CA CYS A 188 -3.49 5.69 -8.48
C CYS A 188 -3.99 5.11 -7.15
N LEU A 189 -3.32 5.42 -6.05
CA LEU A 189 -3.62 4.95 -4.70
C LEU A 189 -4.82 5.67 -4.07
N LYS A 190 -5.03 6.95 -4.41
CA LYS A 190 -5.93 7.92 -3.74
C LYS A 190 -5.49 8.27 -2.32
N TYR A 191 -4.21 8.08 -2.06
CA TYR A 191 -3.48 8.57 -0.88
C TYR A 191 -1.99 8.67 -1.23
N GLU A 192 -1.24 9.50 -0.53
CA GLU A 192 0.20 9.62 -0.70
C GLU A 192 0.91 8.36 -0.21
N TYR A 193 1.81 7.80 -1.02
CA TYR A 193 2.60 6.62 -0.60
C TYR A 193 3.40 6.93 0.66
N PHE A 194 3.58 5.97 1.54
CA PHE A 194 4.30 6.20 2.79
C PHE A 194 5.17 5.00 3.19
N LEU A 195 6.18 5.28 4.00
CA LEU A 195 7.01 4.31 4.69
C LEU A 195 6.89 4.55 6.19
N ASP A 196 6.60 3.51 6.92
CA ASP A 196 6.62 3.46 8.37
C ASP A 196 7.89 2.77 8.86
N GLY A 197 8.48 3.23 9.95
CA GLY A 197 9.66 2.58 10.52
C GLY A 197 10.17 3.26 11.78
N ILE A 198 11.27 2.73 12.31
CA ILE A 198 11.92 3.22 13.51
C ILE A 198 13.17 4.01 13.12
N VAL A 199 13.40 5.12 13.81
CA VAL A 199 14.63 5.91 13.64
C VAL A 199 15.79 5.20 14.32
N VAL A 200 16.81 4.88 13.52
CA VAL A 200 18.02 4.19 13.97
C VAL A 200 19.25 5.08 13.89
N GLY A 201 20.32 4.69 14.59
CA GLY A 201 21.58 5.37 14.53
C GLY A 201 22.22 5.35 13.14
N GLY A 202 22.86 6.44 12.74
CA GLY A 202 23.61 6.58 11.50
C GLY A 202 25.01 7.17 11.74
N TYR A 203 25.77 7.42 10.67
CA TYR A 203 27.15 7.92 10.75
C TYR A 203 27.26 9.41 11.13
N GLN A 204 26.14 10.12 11.28
CA GLN A 204 26.04 11.53 11.71
C GLN A 204 26.85 12.52 10.83
N VAL A 205 27.13 12.19 9.57
CA VAL A 205 27.88 13.07 8.65
C VAL A 205 27.10 14.36 8.40
N GLY A 206 25.79 14.27 8.20
CA GLY A 206 24.92 15.43 7.98
C GLY A 206 24.97 16.45 9.13
N ARG A 207 25.10 16.00 10.39
CA ARG A 207 25.23 16.89 11.56
C ARG A 207 26.46 17.81 11.46
N LYS A 208 27.59 17.33 10.90
CA LYS A 208 28.82 18.10 10.75
C LYS A 208 28.75 19.21 9.70
N ILE A 209 27.82 19.05 8.73
CA ILE A 209 27.63 20.00 7.62
C ILE A 209 26.33 20.80 7.76
N GLY A 210 25.66 20.78 8.93
CA GLY A 210 24.48 21.59 9.22
C GLY A 210 23.15 20.96 8.80
N PHE A 211 23.15 19.72 8.25
CA PHE A 211 21.97 18.99 7.83
C PHE A 211 21.81 17.65 8.59
N PRO A 212 21.44 17.67 9.89
CA PRO A 212 21.26 16.45 10.66
C PRO A 212 20.16 15.59 10.03
N THR A 213 20.43 14.29 9.86
CA THR A 213 19.48 13.33 9.28
C THR A 213 19.10 12.24 10.27
N ALA A 214 17.85 11.81 10.23
CA ALA A 214 17.36 10.59 10.88
C ALA A 214 17.37 9.45 9.85
N ASN A 215 17.89 8.29 10.23
CA ASN A 215 17.88 7.09 9.39
C ASN A 215 16.67 6.26 9.74
N LEU A 216 15.86 5.89 8.74
CA LEU A 216 14.70 5.05 8.92
C LEU A 216 15.05 3.59 8.67
N SER A 217 14.72 2.73 9.62
CA SER A 217 14.65 1.28 9.44
C SER A 217 13.21 0.86 9.17
N VAL A 218 12.97 0.28 7.99
CA VAL A 218 11.67 -0.31 7.63
C VAL A 218 11.72 -1.79 7.98
N ASP A 219 10.82 -2.24 8.87
CA ASP A 219 10.90 -3.59 9.45
C ASP A 219 10.52 -4.69 8.45
N ASP A 220 9.56 -4.45 7.56
CA ASP A 220 9.13 -5.44 6.57
C ASP A 220 10.07 -5.42 5.35
N PRO A 221 10.88 -6.49 5.14
CA PRO A 221 11.82 -6.56 4.01
C PRO A 221 11.12 -6.67 2.64
N ASP A 222 9.84 -6.98 2.61
CA ASP A 222 9.04 -7.06 1.39
C ASP A 222 8.38 -5.70 1.05
N LYS A 223 8.43 -4.69 1.94
CA LYS A 223 7.89 -3.35 1.67
C LYS A 223 8.67 -2.67 0.55
N LEU A 224 7.96 -2.20 -0.49
CA LEU A 224 8.58 -1.51 -1.61
C LEU A 224 9.12 -0.14 -1.17
N ILE A 225 10.41 0.07 -1.39
CA ILE A 225 11.07 1.37 -1.21
C ILE A 225 11.13 2.05 -2.59
N PRO A 226 10.66 3.30 -2.75
CA PRO A 226 10.71 4.04 -4.01
C PRO A 226 12.13 4.17 -4.59
N ALA A 227 12.27 4.60 -5.84
CA ALA A 227 13.56 4.81 -6.51
C ALA A 227 14.51 5.66 -5.68
N ASP A 228 15.82 5.51 -5.92
CA ASP A 228 16.84 6.36 -5.29
C ASP A 228 16.67 7.82 -5.74
N GLY A 229 16.89 8.75 -4.83
CA GLY A 229 16.74 10.19 -5.10
C GLY A 229 16.36 11.00 -3.86
N VAL A 230 16.12 12.27 -4.08
CA VAL A 230 15.67 13.22 -3.05
C VAL A 230 14.18 13.46 -3.21
N TYR A 231 13.47 13.51 -2.07
CA TYR A 231 12.02 13.62 -2.02
C TYR A 231 11.57 14.67 -1.01
N ALA A 232 10.55 15.43 -1.36
CA ALA A 232 9.76 16.19 -0.42
C ALA A 232 8.77 15.26 0.28
N VAL A 233 8.83 15.18 1.62
CA VAL A 233 8.01 14.27 2.43
C VAL A 233 7.43 14.97 3.64
N TRP A 234 6.26 14.52 4.08
CA TRP A 234 5.78 14.80 5.42
C TRP A 234 6.33 13.78 6.40
N VAL A 235 6.82 14.23 7.55
CA VAL A 235 7.34 13.39 8.64
C VAL A 235 6.38 13.45 9.81
N THR A 236 5.70 12.35 10.13
CA THR A 236 4.71 12.30 11.20
C THR A 236 5.16 11.39 12.33
N PHE A 237 5.21 11.94 13.55
CA PHE A 237 5.44 11.21 14.80
C PHE A 237 4.85 12.00 15.98
N ASP A 238 4.53 11.32 17.08
CA ASP A 238 3.94 11.92 18.28
C ASP A 238 2.72 12.83 17.96
N LYS A 239 1.91 12.44 16.95
CA LYS A 239 0.72 13.19 16.46
C LYS A 239 1.04 14.57 15.87
N LYS A 240 2.28 14.85 15.52
CA LYS A 240 2.72 16.08 14.86
C LYS A 240 3.31 15.74 13.50
N THR A 241 3.12 16.66 12.55
CA THR A 241 3.63 16.53 11.18
C THR A 241 4.59 17.66 10.89
N TYR A 242 5.75 17.31 10.34
CA TYR A 242 6.85 18.20 10.00
C TYR A 242 7.18 18.07 8.51
N MET A 243 7.80 19.09 7.95
CA MET A 243 8.39 19.04 6.60
C MET A 243 9.73 18.30 6.64
N GLY A 244 9.98 17.45 5.63
CA GLY A 244 11.21 16.69 5.55
C GLY A 244 11.77 16.58 4.14
N MET A 245 13.07 16.72 4.03
CA MET A 245 13.85 16.40 2.84
C MET A 245 14.44 15.00 3.02
N LEU A 246 13.93 14.04 2.26
CA LEU A 246 14.32 12.63 2.33
C LEU A 246 15.31 12.29 1.22
N ASN A 247 16.38 11.58 1.55
CA ASN A 247 17.26 10.92 0.59
C ASN A 247 17.13 9.40 0.68
N ILE A 248 16.84 8.76 -0.45
CA ILE A 248 16.96 7.31 -0.64
C ILE A 248 18.17 7.09 -1.55
N GLY A 249 19.15 6.32 -1.08
CA GLY A 249 20.36 6.07 -1.85
C GLY A 249 21.07 4.79 -1.47
N VAL A 250 22.06 4.42 -2.27
CA VAL A 250 22.89 3.23 -2.04
C VAL A 250 24.24 3.66 -1.49
N ARG A 251 24.59 3.15 -0.31
CA ARG A 251 25.95 3.29 0.21
C ARG A 251 26.81 2.10 -0.20
N PRO A 252 27.98 2.31 -0.81
CA PRO A 252 28.96 1.25 -0.99
C PRO A 252 29.47 0.82 0.40
N THR A 253 29.14 -0.38 0.84
CA THR A 253 29.74 -1.01 2.01
C THR A 253 30.75 -2.04 1.58
N ILE A 254 31.90 -2.07 2.26
CA ILE A 254 33.05 -2.96 1.89
C ILE A 254 32.71 -4.44 2.10
N ASP A 255 31.77 -4.78 3.01
CA ASP A 255 31.56 -6.16 3.45
C ASP A 255 30.18 -6.78 3.16
N ASN A 256 29.13 -6.02 2.83
CA ASN A 256 27.75 -6.57 2.74
C ASN A 256 26.93 -6.16 1.50
N GLY A 257 27.58 -5.72 0.42
CA GLY A 257 26.86 -5.27 -0.78
C GLY A 257 26.20 -3.89 -0.64
N PRO A 258 25.44 -3.44 -1.64
CA PRO A 258 24.81 -2.12 -1.64
C PRO A 258 23.62 -2.09 -0.68
N ASN A 259 23.79 -1.52 0.51
CA ASN A 259 22.68 -1.28 1.43
C ASN A 259 22.00 0.05 1.07
N ARG A 260 20.71 0.00 0.74
CA ARG A 260 19.89 1.21 0.57
C ARG A 260 19.67 1.86 1.92
N THR A 261 19.87 3.18 1.98
CA THR A 261 19.63 4.00 3.16
C THR A 261 18.45 4.94 2.91
N ILE A 262 17.67 5.18 3.95
CA ILE A 262 16.53 6.08 3.95
C ILE A 262 16.82 7.12 5.01
N GLU A 263 17.23 8.32 4.59
CA GLU A 263 17.71 9.38 5.48
C GLU A 263 16.86 10.64 5.31
N VAL A 264 16.21 11.10 6.36
CA VAL A 264 15.40 12.31 6.33
C VAL A 264 16.00 13.42 7.17
N ASN A 265 16.21 14.60 6.57
CA ASN A 265 16.41 15.85 7.28
C ASN A 265 15.05 16.47 7.55
N ILE A 266 14.70 16.66 8.83
CA ILE A 266 13.44 17.31 9.23
C ILE A 266 13.71 18.80 9.30
N LEU A 267 13.05 19.57 8.43
CA LEU A 267 13.26 21.01 8.31
C LEU A 267 12.83 21.73 9.60
N HIS A 268 13.65 22.68 10.04
CA HIS A 268 13.40 23.50 11.25
C HIS A 268 13.22 22.68 12.54
N PHE A 269 13.82 21.50 12.61
CA PHE A 269 13.71 20.60 13.76
C PHE A 269 15.09 20.28 14.36
N HIS A 270 15.22 20.37 15.71
CA HIS A 270 16.51 20.29 16.39
C HIS A 270 16.54 19.29 17.56
N SER A 271 15.47 18.51 17.75
CA SER A 271 15.41 17.53 18.85
C SER A 271 15.84 16.14 18.40
N ASP A 272 16.22 15.29 19.36
CA ASP A 272 16.51 13.88 19.13
C ASP A 272 15.23 13.07 19.00
N ILE A 273 15.22 12.15 18.02
CA ILE A 273 14.10 11.26 17.74
C ILE A 273 14.54 9.80 17.54
N TYR A 274 15.70 9.39 18.04
CA TYR A 274 16.11 7.98 18.01
C TYR A 274 15.06 7.10 18.68
N ASP A 275 14.95 5.87 18.21
CA ASP A 275 14.00 4.85 18.67
C ASP A 275 12.51 5.24 18.51
N LYS A 276 12.19 6.40 17.94
CA LYS A 276 10.81 6.77 17.62
C LYS A 276 10.33 6.08 16.36
N PHE A 277 9.07 5.66 16.40
CA PHE A 277 8.34 5.24 15.22
C PHE A 277 7.89 6.49 14.46
N ILE A 278 8.25 6.59 13.17
CA ILE A 278 7.88 7.71 12.31
C ILE A 278 7.26 7.21 11.01
N ARG A 279 6.40 8.05 10.43
CA ARG A 279 5.88 7.87 9.07
C ARG A 279 6.46 8.93 8.15
N LEU A 280 6.98 8.48 7.01
CA LEU A 280 7.41 9.33 5.90
C LEU A 280 6.39 9.24 4.78
N THR A 281 5.65 10.30 4.52
CA THR A 281 4.63 10.39 3.47
C THR A 281 5.19 11.15 2.28
N PHE A 282 5.25 10.52 1.11
CA PHE A 282 5.88 11.04 -0.10
C PHE A 282 4.95 11.99 -0.84
N VAL A 283 5.43 13.20 -1.11
CA VAL A 283 4.71 14.19 -1.91
C VAL A 283 5.26 14.26 -3.32
N LYS A 284 6.58 14.44 -3.48
CA LYS A 284 7.21 14.56 -4.78
C LYS A 284 8.68 14.20 -4.75
N ARG A 285 9.20 13.61 -5.85
CA ARG A 285 10.65 13.47 -6.07
C ARG A 285 11.17 14.78 -6.63
N THR A 286 12.16 15.41 -5.95
CA THR A 286 12.77 16.66 -6.39
C THR A 286 13.87 16.40 -7.43
N ARG A 287 14.69 15.36 -7.22
CA ARG A 287 15.77 14.99 -8.13
C ARG A 287 16.27 13.55 -7.93
N PRO A 288 16.99 12.98 -8.91
CA PRO A 288 17.78 11.76 -8.70
C PRO A 288 18.99 12.01 -7.76
N GLU A 289 19.65 10.93 -7.34
CA GLU A 289 20.95 11.06 -6.64
C GLU A 289 21.99 11.72 -7.55
N LEU A 290 22.83 12.57 -6.92
CA LEU A 290 23.94 13.26 -7.58
C LEU A 290 25.25 12.91 -6.87
N LYS A 291 26.34 12.85 -7.62
CA LYS A 291 27.69 12.76 -7.07
C LYS A 291 28.28 14.17 -7.03
N PHE A 292 28.93 14.51 -5.92
CA PHE A 292 29.57 15.80 -5.70
C PHE A 292 31.08 15.64 -5.66
N SER A 293 31.80 16.58 -6.22
CA SER A 293 33.26 16.58 -6.25
C SER A 293 33.84 17.14 -4.95
N SER A 294 33.05 17.89 -4.17
CA SER A 294 33.46 18.50 -2.89
C SER A 294 32.29 18.54 -1.89
N ILE A 295 32.64 18.70 -0.60
CA ILE A 295 31.65 18.92 0.47
C ILE A 295 30.94 20.27 0.27
N ASP A 296 31.62 21.28 -0.21
CA ASP A 296 31.04 22.61 -0.44
C ASP A 296 29.94 22.56 -1.51
N GLU A 297 30.17 21.83 -2.62
CA GLU A 297 29.14 21.59 -3.65
C GLU A 297 27.93 20.85 -3.07
N LEU A 298 28.16 19.84 -2.22
CA LEU A 298 27.09 19.12 -1.54
C LEU A 298 26.26 20.08 -0.66
N ILE A 299 26.92 20.92 0.15
CA ILE A 299 26.24 21.88 1.04
C ILE A 299 25.38 22.86 0.23
N VAL A 300 25.91 23.40 -0.87
CA VAL A 300 25.15 24.31 -1.76
C VAL A 300 23.91 23.61 -2.31
N GLN A 301 24.05 22.35 -2.73
CA GLN A 301 22.91 21.60 -3.25
C GLN A 301 21.87 21.28 -2.17
N LEU A 302 22.29 20.91 -0.96
CA LEU A 302 21.39 20.64 0.16
C LEU A 302 20.55 21.87 0.55
N HIS A 303 21.10 23.08 0.48
CA HIS A 303 20.31 24.31 0.68
C HIS A 303 19.24 24.48 -0.39
N LYS A 304 19.57 24.27 -1.67
CA LYS A 304 18.59 24.33 -2.76
C LYS A 304 17.50 23.27 -2.60
N ASP A 305 17.89 22.05 -2.25
CA ASP A 305 16.95 20.95 -2.03
C ASP A 305 15.99 21.24 -0.87
N ALA A 306 16.48 21.88 0.21
CA ALA A 306 15.67 22.28 1.35
C ALA A 306 14.64 23.36 0.97
N GLU A 307 15.06 24.40 0.25
CA GLU A 307 14.19 25.48 -0.24
C GLU A 307 13.10 24.92 -1.19
N GLU A 308 13.49 24.05 -2.14
CA GLU A 308 12.55 23.42 -3.07
C GLU A 308 11.56 22.50 -2.33
N THR A 309 12.06 21.70 -1.37
CA THR A 309 11.24 20.82 -0.53
C THR A 309 10.20 21.63 0.24
N GLU A 310 10.59 22.72 0.88
CA GLU A 310 9.67 23.58 1.64
C GLU A 310 8.60 24.19 0.72
N ALA A 311 8.97 24.69 -0.44
CA ALA A 311 8.04 25.26 -1.42
C ALA A 311 7.00 24.22 -1.89
N ILE A 312 7.42 22.99 -2.22
CA ILE A 312 6.54 21.89 -2.62
C ILE A 312 5.55 21.55 -1.51
N LEU A 313 6.02 21.39 -0.28
CA LEU A 313 5.18 20.98 0.84
C LEU A 313 4.18 22.08 1.26
N LEU A 314 4.57 23.33 1.20
CA LEU A 314 3.65 24.46 1.43
C LEU A 314 2.55 24.50 0.36
N ALA A 315 2.89 24.28 -0.91
CA ALA A 315 1.93 24.25 -2.01
C ALA A 315 0.96 23.06 -1.86
N SER A 316 1.44 21.88 -1.48
CA SER A 316 0.60 20.68 -1.29
C SER A 316 -0.42 20.88 -0.16
N LYS A 317 -0.02 21.53 0.94
CA LYS A 317 -0.91 21.85 2.07
C LYS A 317 -2.01 22.85 1.70
N ALA A 318 -1.71 23.84 0.88
CA ALA A 318 -2.70 24.80 0.39
C ALA A 318 -3.76 24.14 -0.51
N GLY A 319 -3.33 23.16 -1.35
CA GLY A 319 -4.22 22.38 -2.21
C GLY A 319 -5.15 21.42 -1.44
N SER A 320 -4.71 20.88 -0.31
CA SER A 320 -5.52 19.99 0.53
C SER A 320 -6.66 20.75 1.24
N ASN A 321 -6.40 21.94 1.76
CA ASN A 321 -7.41 22.76 2.42
C ASN A 321 -8.53 23.22 1.46
N SER A 322 -8.25 23.33 0.16
CA SER A 322 -9.25 23.71 -0.85
C SER A 322 -10.17 22.54 -1.28
N ARG A 323 -9.81 21.30 -0.98
CA ARG A 323 -10.62 20.09 -1.30
C ARG A 323 -11.58 19.69 -0.17
N GLU A 324 -11.32 20.09 1.07
CA GLU A 324 -12.21 19.82 2.22
C GLU A 324 -13.39 20.80 2.32
N THR A 325 -13.38 21.89 1.53
CA THR A 325 -14.42 22.95 1.56
C THR A 325 -15.42 22.85 0.40
N LYS A 326 -15.44 21.76 -0.34
CA LYS A 326 -16.42 21.49 -1.40
C LYS A 326 -17.10 20.13 -1.13
#